data_1d7120be3c41350a699ee5e11a30e4e8
#
_entry.id   1d7120be3c41350a699ee5e11a30e4e8
#
_cell.length_a   1.000
_cell.length_b   1.000
_cell.length_c   1.000
_cell.angle_alpha   90.00
_cell.angle_beta   90.00
_cell.angle_gamma   90.00
#
_symmetry.space_group_name_H-M   'P 1'
#
loop_
_entity.id
_entity.type
_entity.pdbx_description
1 polymer ?
#
loop_
_entity_poly.entity_id
_entity_poly.type
_entity_poly.pdbx_seq_one_letter_code
_entity_poly.pdbx_strand_id
1 'polypeptide(L)' 'MKGMTIFKVQEHLDKKWKDSFEGFEISYEGNSTLLIGNLKDEAHLHGILNLIRDLNLKLISVNPAKEN' A
#
# COMPACT_ATOMS: atom_id res chain seq x y z
N MET A 1 2.33 -3.44 -14.59
CA MET A 1 1.14 -4.08 -14.02
C MET A 1 -0.04 -3.16 -14.22
N LYS A 2 -1.20 -3.71 -14.36
CA LYS A 2 -2.40 -2.92 -14.59
C LYS A 2 -3.36 -3.07 -13.42
N GLY A 3 -4.12 -2.00 -13.20
CA GLY A 3 -5.19 -2.03 -12.22
C GLY A 3 -4.75 -1.58 -10.85
N MET A 4 -5.74 -1.40 -10.01
CA MET A 4 -5.53 -0.97 -8.65
C MET A 4 -5.08 -2.14 -7.79
N THR A 5 -4.18 -1.85 -6.87
CA THR A 5 -3.68 -2.84 -5.92
C THR A 5 -3.89 -2.31 -4.52
N ILE A 6 -4.26 -3.19 -3.61
CA ILE A 6 -4.46 -2.84 -2.21
C ILE A 6 -3.43 -3.59 -1.37
N PHE A 7 -2.60 -2.81 -0.66
CA PHE A 7 -1.68 -3.36 0.33
C PHE A 7 -2.32 -3.14 1.68
N LYS A 8 -2.54 -4.21 2.42
CA LYS A 8 -3.10 -4.09 3.76
C LYS A 8 -1.99 -4.32 4.76
N VAL A 9 -1.77 -3.32 5.62
CA VAL A 9 -0.74 -3.42 6.65
C VAL A 9 -1.38 -3.27 8.02
N GLN A 10 -0.74 -3.85 9.02
CA GLN A 10 -1.23 -3.82 10.38
C GLN A 10 -1.02 -2.44 10.98
N GLU A 11 -1.94 -2.01 11.84
CA GLU A 11 -1.89 -0.74 12.54
C GLU A 11 -2.17 0.44 11.60
N HIS A 12 -2.32 1.60 12.19
CA HIS A 12 -2.63 2.81 11.44
C HIS A 12 -1.36 3.56 11.10
N LEU A 13 -1.10 3.66 9.80
CA LEU A 13 0.03 4.43 9.30
C LEU A 13 -0.30 5.92 9.38
N ASP A 14 0.62 6.71 9.92
CA ASP A 14 0.44 8.15 10.00
C ASP A 14 0.38 8.70 8.57
N LYS A 15 -0.58 9.59 8.32
CA LYS A 15 -0.77 10.17 7.00
C LYS A 15 0.41 11.00 6.53
N LYS A 16 1.32 11.36 7.42
CA LYS A 16 2.53 12.07 7.02
C LYS A 16 3.38 11.26 6.04
N TRP A 17 3.16 9.94 5.98
CA TRP A 17 3.89 9.08 5.08
C TRP A 17 3.27 9.01 3.69
N LYS A 18 2.20 9.75 3.45
CA LYS A 18 1.50 9.72 2.18
C LYS A 18 2.41 10.02 1.00
N ASP A 19 3.30 10.98 1.17
CA ASP A 19 4.20 11.37 0.09
C ASP A 19 5.22 10.26 -0.24
N SER A 20 5.53 9.43 0.76
CA SER A 20 6.44 8.32 0.54
C SER A 20 5.81 7.21 -0.29
N PHE A 21 4.49 7.12 -0.26
CA PHE A 21 3.73 6.17 -1.08
C PHE A 21 3.09 6.91 -2.24
N GLU A 22 3.91 7.53 -3.04
CA GLU A 22 3.44 8.38 -4.13
C GLU A 22 2.49 7.62 -5.05
N GLY A 23 1.36 8.24 -5.35
CA GLY A 23 0.36 7.61 -6.20
C GLY A 23 -0.58 6.68 -5.47
N PHE A 24 -0.42 6.53 -4.17
CA PHE A 24 -1.29 5.67 -3.37
C PHE A 24 -2.10 6.50 -2.40
N GLU A 25 -3.32 6.05 -2.17
CA GLU A 25 -4.18 6.63 -1.16
C GLU A 25 -4.05 5.81 0.12
N ILE A 26 -4.10 6.50 1.25
CA ILE A 26 -4.08 5.87 2.55
C ILE A 26 -5.49 5.86 3.11
N SER A 27 -5.99 4.69 3.45
CA SER A 27 -7.30 4.53 4.04
C SER A 27 -7.15 3.61 5.24
N TYR A 28 -8.14 3.62 6.13
CA TYR A 28 -8.08 2.81 7.33
C TYR A 28 -9.27 1.87 7.40
N GLU A 29 -9.01 0.65 7.87
CA GLU A 29 -10.05 -0.35 8.03
C GLU A 29 -9.78 -1.06 9.35
N GLY A 30 -10.63 -0.81 10.34
CA GLY A 30 -10.39 -1.36 11.67
C GLY A 30 -9.05 -0.89 12.21
N ASN A 31 -8.20 -1.83 12.56
CA ASN A 31 -6.85 -1.51 13.04
C ASN A 31 -5.81 -1.55 11.95
N SER A 32 -6.24 -1.65 10.70
CA SER A 32 -5.33 -1.80 9.57
C SER A 32 -5.32 -0.55 8.72
N THR A 33 -4.26 -0.43 7.92
CA THR A 33 -4.16 0.61 6.92
C THR A 33 -4.21 -0.03 5.54
N LEU A 34 -4.94 0.59 4.65
CA LEU A 34 -5.00 0.17 3.25
C LEU A 34 -4.25 1.19 2.41
N LEU A 35 -3.33 0.70 1.61
CA LEU A 35 -2.61 1.52 0.64
C LEU A 35 -3.14 1.13 -0.72
N ILE A 36 -3.83 2.04 -1.38
CA ILE A 36 -4.57 1.74 -2.61
C ILE A 36 -4.02 2.58 -3.75
N GLY A 37 -3.60 1.94 -4.80
CA GLY A 37 -3.07 2.65 -5.94
C GLY A 37 -2.72 1.75 -7.08
N ASN A 38 -2.26 2.36 -8.18
CA ASN A 38 -1.85 1.65 -9.36
C ASN A 38 -0.35 1.42 -9.34
N LEU A 39 0.06 0.18 -9.57
CA LEU A 39 1.46 -0.15 -9.72
C LEU A 39 1.85 0.03 -11.18
N LYS A 40 2.98 0.69 -11.40
CA LYS A 40 3.46 0.94 -12.76
C LYS A 40 4.14 -0.30 -13.34
N ASP A 41 4.91 -0.99 -12.51
CA ASP A 41 5.66 -2.15 -12.93
C ASP A 41 6.14 -2.90 -11.70
N GLU A 42 6.91 -3.95 -11.91
CA GLU A 42 7.42 -4.76 -10.80
C GLU A 42 8.39 -3.97 -9.92
N ALA A 43 9.17 -3.08 -10.51
CA ALA A 43 10.08 -2.27 -9.72
C ALA A 43 9.30 -1.39 -8.73
N HIS A 44 8.16 -0.85 -9.18
CA HIS A 44 7.30 -0.05 -8.32
C HIS A 44 6.75 -0.90 -7.17
N LEU A 45 6.33 -2.15 -7.50
CA LEU A 45 5.85 -3.08 -6.48
C LEU A 45 6.92 -3.34 -5.43
N HIS A 46 8.14 -3.63 -5.88
CA HIS A 46 9.24 -3.91 -4.96
C HIS A 46 9.58 -2.69 -4.11
N GLY A 47 9.50 -1.50 -4.70
CA GLY A 47 9.72 -0.27 -3.95
C GLY A 47 8.72 -0.09 -2.82
N ILE A 48 7.44 -0.37 -3.09
CA ILE A 48 6.40 -0.27 -2.07
C ILE A 48 6.64 -1.29 -0.95
N LEU A 49 6.97 -2.53 -1.33
CA LEU A 49 7.22 -3.57 -0.34
C LEU A 49 8.43 -3.24 0.52
N ASN A 50 9.48 -2.70 -0.10
CA ASN A 50 10.67 -2.31 0.65
C ASN A 50 10.37 -1.17 1.62
N LEU A 51 9.54 -0.22 1.20
CA LEU A 51 9.18 0.90 2.05
C LEU A 51 8.35 0.41 3.25
N ILE A 52 7.43 -0.51 3.01
CA ILE A 52 6.64 -1.10 4.08
C ILE A 52 7.57 -1.75 5.10
N ARG A 53 8.58 -2.48 4.62
CA ARG A 53 9.53 -3.13 5.50
C ARG A 53 10.37 -2.10 6.25
N ASP A 54 10.84 -1.06 5.55
CA ASP A 54 11.70 -0.05 6.15
C ASP A 54 10.97 0.74 7.23
N LEU A 55 9.67 0.92 7.09
CA LEU A 55 8.85 1.58 8.09
C LEU A 55 8.43 0.63 9.21
N ASN A 56 8.91 -0.59 9.14
CA ASN A 56 8.63 -1.61 10.15
C ASN A 56 7.15 -1.94 10.25
N LEU A 57 6.46 -1.87 9.14
CA LEU A 57 5.05 -2.21 9.08
C LEU A 57 4.91 -3.69 8.77
N LYS A 58 3.85 -4.29 9.29
CA LYS A 58 3.59 -5.70 9.03
C LYS A 58 2.58 -5.82 7.91
N LEU A 59 3.02 -6.37 6.79
CA LEU A 59 2.15 -6.58 5.64
C LEU A 59 1.21 -7.73 5.91
N ILE A 60 -0.08 -7.49 5.75
CA ILE A 60 -1.10 -8.51 5.96
C ILE A 60 -1.45 -9.16 4.63
N SER A 61 -1.66 -8.36 3.59
CA SER A 61 -2.05 -8.92 2.31
C SER A 61 -1.77 -7.92 1.19
N VAL A 62 -1.65 -8.46 -0.02
CA VAL A 62 -1.56 -7.68 -1.25
C VAL A 62 -2.58 -8.29 -2.20
N ASN A 63 -3.54 -7.49 -2.61
CA ASN A 63 -4.61 -7.98 -3.48
C ASN A 63 -4.93 -6.96 -4.54
N PRO A 64 -5.30 -7.43 -5.74
CA PRO A 64 -5.83 -6.50 -6.72
C PRO A 64 -7.18 -5.99 -6.26
N ALA A 65 -7.44 -4.70 -6.47
CA ALA A 65 -8.75 -4.16 -6.22
C ALA A 65 -9.64 -4.55 -7.39
N LYS A 66 -10.81 -5.08 -7.06
CA LYS A 66 -11.73 -5.46 -8.13
C LYS A 66 -12.40 -4.24 -8.69
N GLU A 67 -12.40 -4.17 -10.00
CA GLU A 67 -13.17 -3.18 -10.72
C GLU A 67 -14.30 -3.89 -11.43
N ASN A 68 -15.46 -3.35 -11.28
CA ASN A 68 -16.61 -3.87 -12.01
C ASN A 68 -17.17 -2.83 -12.93
#